data_8fc915b9e08a2cf9625ba45311b3dc8e
#
_entry.id   8fc915b9e08a2cf9625ba45311b3dc8e
#
_cell.length_a   1.000
_cell.length_b   1.000
_cell.length_c   1.000
_cell.angle_alpha   90.00
_cell.angle_beta   90.00
_cell.angle_gamma   90.00
#
_symmetry.space_group_name_H-M   'P 1'
#
loop_
_entity.id
_entity.type
_entity.pdbx_description
1 polymer ?
#
loop_
_entity_poly.entity_id
_entity_poly.type
_entity_poly.pdbx_seq_one_letter_code
_entity_poly.pdbx_strand_id
1 'polypeptide(L)'
;MIVGPLIERKRDGAALSPEEWSALVAEYTADRIPDYQIAALLMAVFLRGLERQELAALTDAMLASGQRLSFDGWATPRIDKHSTGGVGDKVSLVLGPLVAACGVAVPMMSGRGLGHTGGTLDKLEAIPGFRTNLSLAEARSEERRVGKECRSRWSPYH
;
A
#
# COMPACT_ATOMS: atom_id res chain seq x y z
N MET A 1 3.39 21.17 -14.74
CA MET A 1 1.95 21.44 -14.46
C MET A 1 1.83 22.58 -13.46
N ILE A 2 0.81 23.44 -13.58
CA ILE A 2 0.53 24.49 -12.58
C ILE A 2 -0.55 23.95 -11.65
N VAL A 3 -0.20 23.69 -10.38
CA VAL A 3 -1.07 23.02 -9.40
C VAL A 3 -2.01 24.00 -8.67
N GLY A 4 -1.61 25.27 -8.54
CA GLY A 4 -2.38 26.29 -7.83
C GLY A 4 -3.87 26.35 -8.21
N PRO A 5 -4.21 26.49 -9.50
CA PRO A 5 -5.60 26.52 -9.94
C PRO A 5 -6.41 25.26 -9.60
N LEU A 6 -5.77 24.10 -9.55
CA LEU A 6 -6.44 22.85 -9.16
C LEU A 6 -6.74 22.82 -7.66
N ILE A 7 -5.81 23.33 -6.85
CA ILE A 7 -6.02 23.48 -5.40
C ILE A 7 -7.17 24.45 -5.13
N GLU A 8 -7.20 25.60 -5.83
CA GLU A 8 -8.26 26.60 -5.69
C GLU A 8 -9.63 26.01 -6.05
N ARG A 9 -9.73 25.36 -7.18
CA ARG A 9 -10.98 24.71 -7.63
C ARG A 9 -11.45 23.66 -6.61
N LYS A 10 -10.54 22.82 -6.11
CA LYS A 10 -10.90 21.81 -5.12
C LYS A 10 -11.30 22.44 -3.78
N ARG A 11 -10.56 23.46 -3.32
CA ARG A 11 -10.92 24.26 -2.14
C ARG A 11 -12.32 24.84 -2.24
N ASP A 12 -12.70 25.32 -3.41
CA ASP A 12 -13.98 25.96 -3.65
C ASP A 12 -15.12 24.96 -3.92
N GLY A 13 -14.82 23.65 -3.88
CA GLY A 13 -15.79 22.57 -3.95
C GLY A 13 -16.03 22.00 -5.34
N ALA A 14 -15.26 22.42 -6.35
CA ALA A 14 -15.35 21.84 -7.69
C ALA A 14 -14.61 20.49 -7.76
N ALA A 15 -15.14 19.58 -8.57
CA ALA A 15 -14.47 18.33 -8.87
C ALA A 15 -13.31 18.54 -9.87
N LEU A 16 -12.28 17.72 -9.76
CA LEU A 16 -11.20 17.63 -10.74
C LEU A 16 -11.49 16.48 -11.71
N SER A 17 -11.06 16.66 -12.97
CA SER A 17 -11.27 15.61 -13.97
C SER A 17 -10.35 14.40 -13.77
N PRO A 18 -10.67 13.23 -14.35
CA PRO A 18 -9.80 12.07 -14.34
C PRO A 18 -8.42 12.33 -14.91
N GLU A 19 -8.33 13.15 -15.96
CA GLU A 19 -7.08 13.54 -16.61
C GLU A 19 -6.23 14.42 -15.69
N GLU A 20 -6.87 15.33 -14.95
CA GLU A 20 -6.19 16.18 -13.97
C GLU A 20 -5.61 15.36 -12.82
N TRP A 21 -6.35 14.37 -12.28
CA TRP A 21 -5.85 13.45 -11.29
C TRP A 21 -4.69 12.59 -11.79
N SER A 22 -4.81 12.06 -13.00
CA SER A 22 -3.75 11.28 -13.63
C SER A 22 -2.47 12.10 -13.82
N ALA A 23 -2.61 13.32 -14.31
CA ALA A 23 -1.48 14.22 -14.51
C ALA A 23 -0.85 14.66 -13.17
N LEU A 24 -1.65 14.95 -12.15
CA LEU A 24 -1.16 15.31 -10.80
C LEU A 24 -0.30 14.19 -10.21
N VAL A 25 -0.80 12.94 -10.23
CA VAL A 25 -0.05 11.80 -9.70
C VAL A 25 1.22 11.54 -10.50
N ALA A 26 1.15 11.59 -11.82
CA ALA A 26 2.32 11.39 -12.69
C ALA A 26 3.41 12.47 -12.48
N GLU A 27 3.01 13.73 -12.36
CA GLU A 27 3.94 14.83 -12.13
C GLU A 27 4.55 14.79 -10.71
N TYR A 28 3.75 14.41 -9.73
CA TYR A 28 4.22 14.28 -8.35
C TYR A 28 5.20 13.11 -8.19
N THR A 29 4.88 11.95 -8.74
CA THR A 29 5.76 10.77 -8.68
C THR A 29 7.06 10.96 -9.48
N ALA A 30 7.10 11.92 -10.37
CA ALA A 30 8.30 12.33 -11.11
C ALA A 30 9.06 13.50 -10.45
N ASP A 31 8.76 13.82 -9.18
CA ASP A 31 9.37 14.92 -8.40
C ASP A 31 9.25 16.31 -9.04
N ARG A 32 8.22 16.53 -9.89
CA ARG A 32 7.98 17.82 -10.57
C ARG A 32 6.95 18.71 -9.86
N ILE A 33 6.31 18.20 -8.82
CA ILE A 33 5.42 18.95 -7.94
C ILE A 33 5.98 18.87 -6.53
N PRO A 34 6.23 20.00 -5.86
CA PRO A 34 6.75 20.00 -4.51
C PRO A 34 5.69 19.56 -3.49
N ASP A 35 6.14 18.91 -2.41
CA ASP A 35 5.30 18.31 -1.37
C ASP A 35 4.28 19.28 -0.77
N TYR A 36 4.64 20.55 -0.58
CA TYR A 36 3.74 21.54 0.00
C TYR A 36 2.51 21.82 -0.86
N GLN A 37 2.61 21.70 -2.20
CA GLN A 37 1.47 21.86 -3.09
C GLN A 37 0.54 20.64 -3.01
N ILE A 38 1.11 19.46 -2.96
CA ILE A 38 0.33 18.22 -2.76
C ILE A 38 -0.32 18.22 -1.38
N ALA A 39 0.38 18.63 -0.33
CA ALA A 39 -0.18 18.76 1.00
C ALA A 39 -1.39 19.74 1.02
N ALA A 40 -1.28 20.87 0.34
CA ALA A 40 -2.39 21.83 0.22
C ALA A 40 -3.59 21.24 -0.54
N LEU A 41 -3.36 20.48 -1.62
CA LEU A 41 -4.41 19.78 -2.36
C LEU A 41 -5.08 18.71 -1.50
N LEU A 42 -4.29 17.91 -0.78
CA LEU A 42 -4.82 16.87 0.12
C LEU A 42 -5.64 17.48 1.26
N MET A 43 -5.26 18.65 1.76
CA MET A 43 -6.08 19.37 2.74
C MET A 43 -7.41 19.84 2.13
N ALA A 44 -7.40 20.35 0.89
CA ALA A 44 -8.62 20.71 0.18
C ALA A 44 -9.52 19.49 -0.02
N VAL A 45 -8.95 18.35 -0.39
CA VAL A 45 -9.66 17.06 -0.50
C VAL A 45 -10.23 16.62 0.86
N PHE A 46 -9.47 16.75 1.93
CA PHE A 46 -9.94 16.40 3.27
C PHE A 46 -11.17 17.21 3.70
N LEU A 47 -11.16 18.50 3.39
CA LEU A 47 -12.24 19.41 3.76
C LEU A 47 -13.48 19.30 2.87
N ARG A 48 -13.31 18.97 1.59
CA ARG A 48 -14.39 18.95 0.58
C ARG A 48 -14.83 17.55 0.17
N GLY A 49 -14.05 16.54 0.47
CA GLY A 49 -14.26 15.17 0.00
C GLY A 49 -13.89 14.98 -1.47
N LEU A 50 -14.13 13.79 -1.95
CA LEU A 50 -13.99 13.40 -3.36
C LEU A 50 -15.33 12.90 -3.88
N GLU A 51 -15.69 13.29 -5.09
CA GLU A 51 -16.75 12.63 -5.81
C GLU A 51 -16.34 11.20 -6.20
N ARG A 52 -17.32 10.35 -6.49
CA ARG A 52 -17.05 8.95 -6.83
C ARG A 52 -16.13 8.80 -8.04
N GLN A 53 -16.27 9.68 -9.02
CA GLN A 53 -15.42 9.66 -10.22
C GLN A 53 -13.99 10.12 -9.91
N GLU A 54 -13.84 11.14 -9.07
CA GLU A 54 -12.51 11.59 -8.60
C GLU A 54 -11.80 10.50 -7.83
N LEU A 55 -12.50 9.81 -6.92
CA LEU A 55 -11.94 8.72 -6.12
C LEU A 55 -11.46 7.58 -7.01
N ALA A 56 -12.25 7.19 -8.01
CA ALA A 56 -11.87 6.17 -8.98
C ALA A 56 -10.63 6.59 -9.77
N ALA A 57 -10.65 7.81 -10.33
CA ALA A 57 -9.54 8.34 -11.12
C ALA A 57 -8.24 8.45 -10.33
N LEU A 58 -8.30 8.95 -9.09
CA LEU A 58 -7.15 9.03 -8.20
C LEU A 58 -6.60 7.63 -7.88
N THR A 59 -7.48 6.67 -7.59
CA THR A 59 -7.09 5.29 -7.32
C THR A 59 -6.39 4.66 -8.53
N ASP A 60 -6.95 4.82 -9.72
CA ASP A 60 -6.36 4.30 -10.96
C ASP A 60 -5.01 4.95 -11.26
N ALA A 61 -4.90 6.27 -11.07
CA ALA A 61 -3.66 7.00 -11.25
C ALA A 61 -2.56 6.52 -10.29
N MET A 62 -2.89 6.34 -9.01
CA MET A 62 -1.95 5.80 -8.01
C MET A 62 -1.52 4.38 -8.36
N LEU A 63 -2.45 3.53 -8.79
CA LEU A 63 -2.18 2.17 -9.24
C LEU A 63 -1.25 2.13 -10.46
N ALA A 64 -1.43 3.06 -11.40
CA ALA A 64 -0.61 3.17 -12.60
C ALA A 64 0.79 3.74 -12.32
N SER A 65 0.95 4.58 -11.30
CA SER A 65 2.22 5.20 -10.94
C SER A 65 3.18 4.26 -10.17
N GLY A 66 2.66 3.19 -9.60
CA GLY A 66 3.41 2.25 -8.77
C GLY A 66 3.88 0.99 -9.53
N GLN A 67 4.72 0.21 -8.86
CA GLN A 67 5.08 -1.12 -9.34
C GLN A 67 4.01 -2.12 -8.94
N ARG A 68 3.68 -3.05 -9.85
CA ARG A 68 2.71 -4.12 -9.61
C ARG A 68 3.41 -5.44 -9.41
N LEU A 69 3.01 -6.20 -8.40
CA LEU A 69 3.41 -7.58 -8.24
C LEU A 69 2.67 -8.43 -9.29
N SER A 70 3.39 -9.19 -10.10
CA SER A 70 2.82 -10.23 -10.93
C SER A 70 3.01 -11.59 -10.25
N PHE A 71 1.95 -12.35 -10.23
CA PHE A 71 1.91 -13.71 -9.69
C PHE A 71 1.67 -14.75 -10.78
N ASP A 72 2.04 -14.41 -12.02
CA ASP A 72 1.90 -15.30 -13.16
C ASP A 72 2.67 -16.60 -12.94
N GLY A 73 2.02 -17.71 -13.24
CA GLY A 73 2.58 -19.06 -13.04
C GLY A 73 2.46 -19.62 -11.62
N TRP A 74 1.81 -18.90 -10.69
CA TRP A 74 1.53 -19.42 -9.35
C TRP A 74 0.23 -20.23 -9.33
N ALA A 75 0.34 -21.50 -8.94
CA ALA A 75 -0.81 -22.39 -8.75
C ALA A 75 -1.50 -22.21 -7.40
N THR A 76 -0.79 -21.62 -6.39
CA THR A 76 -1.30 -21.44 -5.04
C THR A 76 -2.36 -20.33 -5.01
N PRO A 77 -3.53 -20.56 -4.40
CA PRO A 77 -4.51 -19.51 -4.16
C PRO A 77 -3.89 -18.35 -3.37
N ARG A 78 -4.33 -17.15 -3.68
CA ARG A 78 -3.79 -15.92 -3.06
C ARG A 78 -4.91 -15.11 -2.46
N ILE A 79 -4.64 -14.55 -1.28
CA ILE A 79 -5.53 -13.63 -0.61
C ILE A 79 -4.71 -12.51 0.01
N ASP A 80 -5.22 -11.31 -0.06
CA ASP A 80 -4.67 -10.17 0.67
C ASP A 80 -5.70 -9.63 1.67
N LYS A 81 -5.20 -8.93 2.64
CA LYS A 81 -5.98 -8.26 3.68
C LYS A 81 -5.30 -6.94 4.00
N HIS A 82 -6.05 -5.89 4.05
CA HIS A 82 -5.55 -4.59 4.50
C HIS A 82 -6.15 -4.20 5.86
N SER A 83 -5.43 -3.36 6.58
CA SER A 83 -5.95 -2.70 7.78
C SER A 83 -6.69 -1.42 7.40
N THR A 84 -7.75 -1.10 8.15
CA THR A 84 -8.43 0.19 8.03
C THR A 84 -7.70 1.32 8.77
N GLY A 85 -6.63 0.99 9.47
CA GLY A 85 -5.81 1.96 10.21
C GLY A 85 -6.38 2.36 11.57
N GLY A 86 -5.72 3.31 12.21
CA GLY A 86 -6.20 4.02 13.42
C GLY A 86 -5.92 3.32 14.76
N VAL A 87 -6.13 2.01 14.87
CA VAL A 87 -6.00 1.27 16.15
C VAL A 87 -4.77 0.35 16.19
N GLY A 88 -4.03 0.28 15.13
CA GLY A 88 -2.88 -0.62 14.95
C GLY A 88 -3.31 -2.04 14.57
N ASP A 89 -2.72 -2.52 13.50
CA ASP A 89 -3.02 -3.83 12.92
C ASP A 89 -2.23 -4.94 13.64
N LYS A 90 -2.87 -5.61 14.56
CA LYS A 90 -2.32 -6.80 15.24
C LYS A 90 -2.79 -8.10 14.59
N VAL A 91 -3.92 -8.05 13.90
CA VAL A 91 -4.57 -9.22 13.30
C VAL A 91 -3.70 -9.80 12.19
N SER A 92 -3.03 -8.97 11.41
CA SER A 92 -2.15 -9.43 10.33
C SER A 92 -1.01 -10.31 10.80
N LEU A 93 -0.49 -10.08 12.01
CA LEU A 93 0.61 -10.89 12.57
C LEU A 93 0.20 -12.35 12.81
N VAL A 94 -1.06 -12.58 13.13
CA VAL A 94 -1.62 -13.92 13.35
C VAL A 94 -2.26 -14.48 12.08
N LEU A 95 -3.00 -13.65 11.36
CA LEU A 95 -3.78 -14.07 10.19
C LEU A 95 -2.88 -14.50 9.05
N GLY A 96 -1.81 -13.77 8.76
CA GLY A 96 -0.88 -14.10 7.68
C GLY A 96 -0.31 -15.51 7.79
N PRO A 97 0.37 -15.87 8.89
CA PRO A 97 0.90 -17.22 9.10
C PRO A 97 -0.19 -18.30 9.14
N LEU A 98 -1.34 -18.00 9.75
CA LEU A 98 -2.46 -18.93 9.85
C LEU A 98 -3.01 -19.30 8.47
N VAL A 99 -3.28 -18.31 7.63
CA VAL A 99 -3.78 -18.53 6.27
C VAL A 99 -2.74 -19.22 5.40
N ALA A 100 -1.46 -18.85 5.56
CA ALA A 100 -0.36 -19.52 4.86
C ALA A 100 -0.25 -21.01 5.26
N ALA A 101 -0.47 -21.34 6.54
CA ALA A 101 -0.52 -22.73 7.02
C ALA A 101 -1.69 -23.53 6.41
N CYS A 102 -2.77 -22.87 5.99
CA CYS A 102 -3.88 -23.47 5.26
C CYS A 102 -3.60 -23.66 3.76
N GLY A 103 -2.39 -23.35 3.29
CA GLY A 103 -2.00 -23.55 1.87
C GLY A 103 -2.37 -22.39 0.96
N VAL A 104 -2.67 -21.22 1.51
CA VAL A 104 -2.97 -20.00 0.75
C VAL A 104 -1.81 -19.02 0.86
N ALA A 105 -1.34 -18.46 -0.23
CA ALA A 105 -0.32 -17.41 -0.21
C ALA A 105 -0.93 -16.07 0.22
N VAL A 106 -0.21 -15.35 1.07
CA VAL A 106 -0.64 -14.04 1.59
C VAL A 106 0.43 -12.98 1.25
N PRO A 107 0.46 -12.48 0.02
CA PRO A 107 1.41 -11.46 -0.41
C PRO A 107 1.03 -10.08 0.14
N MET A 108 1.04 -9.95 1.46
CA MET A 108 0.55 -8.77 2.15
C MET A 108 1.56 -7.62 2.06
N MET A 109 1.10 -6.48 1.58
CA MET A 109 1.82 -5.23 1.63
C MET A 109 1.29 -4.38 2.79
N SER A 110 2.19 -3.77 3.52
CA SER A 110 1.85 -2.96 4.69
C SER A 110 2.66 -1.67 4.74
N GLY A 111 2.11 -0.69 5.45
CA GLY A 111 2.75 0.60 5.70
C GLY A 111 3.29 0.75 7.11
N ARG A 112 3.99 1.85 7.32
CA ARG A 112 4.41 2.37 8.62
C ARG A 112 3.21 2.89 9.42
N GLY A 113 3.45 3.19 10.70
CA GLY A 113 2.46 3.79 11.56
C GLY A 113 1.97 5.14 11.07
N LEU A 114 0.71 5.44 11.38
CA LEU A 114 0.08 6.71 11.12
C LEU A 114 -0.37 7.33 12.45
N GLY A 115 0.01 8.57 12.68
CA GLY A 115 -0.30 9.28 13.92
C GLY A 115 0.40 8.66 15.13
N HIS A 116 -0.36 8.30 16.17
CA HIS A 116 0.15 7.76 17.43
C HIS A 116 0.23 6.24 17.49
N THR A 117 -0.14 5.53 16.42
CA THR A 117 -0.11 4.06 16.38
C THR A 117 0.99 3.55 15.47
N GLY A 118 1.74 2.53 15.92
CA GLY A 118 2.68 1.83 15.06
C GLY A 118 1.96 1.02 13.96
N GLY A 119 2.52 1.01 12.77
CA GLY A 119 2.05 0.19 11.65
C GLY A 119 2.43 -1.29 11.80
N THR A 120 1.98 -2.09 10.85
CA THR A 120 2.33 -3.52 10.82
C THR A 120 3.83 -3.72 10.63
N LEU A 121 4.47 -2.93 9.76
CA LEU A 121 5.92 -3.00 9.55
C LEU A 121 6.70 -2.69 10.83
N ASP A 122 6.30 -1.66 11.57
CA ASP A 122 6.96 -1.26 12.81
C ASP A 122 6.92 -2.39 13.87
N LYS A 123 5.84 -3.17 13.90
CA LYS A 123 5.70 -4.33 14.79
C LYS A 123 6.55 -5.51 14.34
N LEU A 124 6.61 -5.77 13.04
CA LEU A 124 7.41 -6.86 12.48
C LEU A 124 8.92 -6.60 12.66
N GLU A 125 9.34 -5.35 12.50
CA GLU A 125 10.74 -4.95 12.73
C GLU A 125 11.18 -5.06 14.20
N ALA A 126 10.23 -5.09 15.15
CA ALA A 126 10.54 -5.39 16.54
C ALA A 126 10.94 -6.86 16.78
N ILE A 127 10.71 -7.74 15.81
CA ILE A 127 11.16 -9.13 15.85
C ILE A 127 12.63 -9.18 15.37
N PRO A 128 13.58 -9.62 16.20
CA PRO A 128 14.97 -9.66 15.82
C PRO A 128 15.21 -10.44 14.52
N GLY A 129 15.86 -9.79 13.55
CA GLY A 129 16.18 -10.40 12.26
C GLY A 129 15.04 -10.40 11.22
N PHE A 130 13.86 -9.87 11.54
CA PHE A 130 12.78 -9.74 10.57
C PHE A 130 13.05 -8.57 9.63
N ARG A 131 13.01 -8.82 8.33
CA ARG A 131 13.24 -7.81 7.29
C ARG A 131 11.92 -7.39 6.66
N THR A 132 11.67 -6.08 6.58
CA THR A 132 10.47 -5.49 5.97
C THR A 132 10.77 -4.73 4.68
N ASN A 133 12.05 -4.47 4.38
CA ASN A 133 12.51 -3.67 3.25
C ASN A 133 13.02 -4.54 2.08
N LEU A 134 12.28 -5.59 1.75
CA LEU A 134 12.61 -6.45 0.63
C LEU A 134 12.36 -5.74 -0.70
N SER A 135 13.28 -5.89 -1.65
CA SER A 135 12.99 -5.56 -3.05
C SER A 135 11.94 -6.51 -3.62
N LEU A 136 11.25 -6.08 -4.70
CA LEU A 136 10.27 -6.95 -5.36
C LEU A 136 10.88 -8.27 -5.85
N ALA A 137 12.14 -8.26 -6.28
CA ALA A 137 12.85 -9.47 -6.70
C ALA A 137 13.10 -10.41 -5.51
N GLU A 138 13.53 -9.87 -4.36
CA GLU A 138 13.72 -10.65 -3.13
C GLU A 138 12.38 -11.18 -2.61
N ALA A 139 11.34 -10.36 -2.55
CA ALA A 139 10.00 -10.80 -2.14
C ALA A 139 9.53 -11.98 -2.99
N ARG A 140 9.66 -11.90 -4.32
CA ARG A 140 9.33 -13.02 -5.23
C ARG A 140 10.19 -14.26 -5.00
N SER A 141 11.46 -14.12 -4.65
CA SER A 141 12.35 -15.26 -4.38
C SER A 141 12.06 -15.92 -3.03
N GLU A 142 11.75 -15.14 -2.01
CA GLU A 142 11.34 -15.64 -0.69
C GLU A 142 10.00 -16.37 -0.76
N GLU A 143 9.06 -15.88 -1.55
CA GLU A 143 7.79 -16.57 -1.80
C GLU A 143 7.99 -18.00 -2.36
N ARG A 144 8.99 -18.21 -3.21
CA ARG A 144 9.36 -19.56 -3.69
C ARG A 144 9.90 -20.45 -2.57
N ARG A 145 10.57 -19.88 -1.57
CA ARG A 145 11.14 -20.61 -0.43
C ARG A 145 10.09 -20.91 0.64
N VAL A 146 9.27 -19.92 0.98
CA VAL A 146 8.23 -20.04 2.02
C VAL A 146 7.20 -21.12 1.68
N GLY A 147 6.89 -21.34 0.43
CA GLY A 147 6.02 -22.47 0.02
C GLY A 147 6.57 -23.86 0.33
N LYS A 148 7.90 -24.01 0.46
CA LYS A 148 8.55 -25.31 0.79
C LYS A 148 9.14 -25.34 2.21
N GLU A 149 9.62 -24.23 2.73
CA GLU A 149 10.37 -24.17 4.01
C GLU A 149 9.56 -23.69 5.20
N CYS A 150 8.41 -23.02 5.04
CA CYS A 150 7.51 -22.75 6.18
C CYS A 150 6.99 -24.01 6.84
N ARG A 151 6.91 -25.14 6.13
CA ARG A 151 6.58 -26.44 6.74
C ARG A 151 7.69 -26.95 7.65
N SER A 152 8.95 -26.55 7.47
CA SER A 152 10.08 -27.07 8.25
C SER A 152 10.56 -26.14 9.36
N ARG A 153 10.41 -24.83 9.24
CA ARG A 153 10.87 -23.87 10.27
C ARG A 153 9.90 -23.60 11.40
N TRP A 154 8.63 -23.98 11.24
CA TRP A 154 7.60 -23.89 12.29
C TRP A 154 7.26 -25.25 12.91
N SER A 155 8.03 -26.27 12.62
CA SER A 155 7.94 -27.52 13.39
C SER A 155 8.59 -27.29 14.75
N PRO A 156 7.86 -27.46 15.88
CA PRO A 156 8.45 -27.34 17.21
C PRO A 156 9.39 -28.50 17.57
N TYR A 157 9.75 -29.35 16.58
CA TYR A 157 10.59 -30.51 16.74
C TYR A 157 11.75 -30.51 15.75
N HIS A 158 12.62 -29.51 15.88
CA HIS A 158 14.02 -29.57 15.43
C HIS A 158 14.85 -28.67 16.35
#